data_5ef00b3daccda19a6aca6ccd6e013381
#
_entry.id   5ef00b3daccda19a6aca6ccd6e013381
#
_cell.length_a   1.000
_cell.length_b   1.000
_cell.length_c   1.000
_cell.angle_alpha   90.00
_cell.angle_beta   90.00
_cell.angle_gamma   90.00
#
_symmetry.space_group_name_H-M   'P 1'
#
loop_
_entity.id
_entity.type
_entity.pdbx_description
1 polymer ?
#
loop_
_entity_poly.entity_id
_entity_poly.type
_entity_poly.pdbx_seq_one_letter_code
_entity_poly.pdbx_strand_id
1 'polypeptide(L)'
;MASEGNIVKGPASSAGADGGEAPQSSTQKTVERGSGGEHKKRRKTRKETFSSYIYKVLRLLHPGLGISNKAMLVLNSFVNDIFERVATEASKLARYNKKATISSREIQTAVRFIFPGELATHAVSEGTRAVMRVSRRSSGMFFLHLG
;
A
#
# COMPACT_ATOMS: atom_id res chain seq x y z
N MET A 1 26.69 -16.85 48.33
CA MET A 1 26.72 -18.14 47.62
C MET A 1 26.39 -17.82 46.18
N ALA A 2 27.31 -17.46 45.33
CA ALA A 2 28.40 -18.20 44.71
C ALA A 2 27.87 -19.39 43.89
N SER A 3 27.99 -19.28 42.55
CA SER A 3 28.59 -20.17 41.56
C SER A 3 28.12 -19.71 40.15
N GLU A 4 28.96 -19.11 39.32
CA GLU A 4 29.90 -19.68 38.36
C GLU A 4 29.23 -20.68 37.41
N GLY A 5 29.18 -20.49 36.10
CA GLY A 5 30.19 -20.17 35.11
C GLY A 5 30.18 -21.30 34.09
N ASN A 6 30.06 -21.07 32.82
CA ASN A 6 30.83 -21.83 31.84
C ASN A 6 30.85 -21.15 30.45
N ILE A 7 32.07 -20.73 30.10
CA ILE A 7 32.53 -20.33 28.78
C ILE A 7 33.07 -21.60 28.13
N VAL A 8 32.65 -21.89 26.90
CA VAL A 8 33.40 -22.81 26.01
C VAL A 8 33.77 -22.10 24.72
N LYS A 9 35.06 -21.93 24.61
CA LYS A 9 35.89 -21.45 23.49
C LYS A 9 35.99 -22.52 22.37
N GLY A 10 36.16 -22.01 21.12
CA GLY A 10 36.27 -22.70 19.85
C GLY A 10 37.30 -23.80 19.69
N PRO A 11 37.66 -24.19 18.48
CA PRO A 11 38.90 -23.67 17.86
C PRO A 11 38.81 -23.38 16.35
N ALA A 12 39.80 -22.59 15.94
CA ALA A 12 40.20 -22.27 14.59
C ALA A 12 41.19 -23.31 14.03
N SER A 13 41.41 -23.22 12.74
CA SER A 13 42.53 -23.66 11.88
C SER A 13 42.09 -24.67 10.81
N SER A 14 42.60 -24.66 9.58
CA SER A 14 43.74 -24.01 8.92
C SER A 14 43.64 -24.26 7.41
N ALA A 15 44.08 -23.28 6.65
CA ALA A 15 44.85 -23.28 5.42
C ALA A 15 44.99 -24.55 4.54
N GLY A 16 44.90 -24.34 3.23
CA GLY A 16 45.39 -25.21 2.18
C GLY A 16 45.29 -24.52 0.83
N ALA A 17 46.41 -23.94 0.37
CA ALA A 17 46.64 -23.41 -0.95
C ALA A 17 47.03 -24.55 -1.90
N ASP A 18 46.73 -24.41 -3.18
CA ASP A 18 47.52 -24.78 -4.37
C ASP A 18 46.59 -24.69 -5.59
N GLY A 19 46.83 -23.96 -6.68
CA GLY A 19 47.94 -24.02 -7.58
C GLY A 19 47.52 -24.74 -8.86
N GLY A 20 47.53 -24.06 -10.02
CA GLY A 20 47.40 -24.70 -11.34
C GLY A 20 46.47 -23.97 -12.29
N GLU A 21 46.96 -22.97 -12.98
CA GLU A 21 47.44 -22.93 -14.38
C GLU A 21 46.37 -23.07 -15.49
N ALA A 22 46.26 -22.02 -16.28
CA ALA A 22 45.51 -21.93 -17.53
C ALA A 22 46.17 -22.79 -18.64
N PRO A 23 45.43 -23.13 -19.71
CA PRO A 23 45.86 -22.55 -20.98
C PRO A 23 44.75 -21.89 -21.82
N GLN A 24 45.20 -20.90 -22.48
CA GLN A 24 44.54 -20.20 -23.57
C GLN A 24 44.31 -21.14 -24.76
N SER A 25 43.13 -21.07 -25.36
CA SER A 25 42.96 -21.40 -26.76
C SER A 25 41.94 -20.50 -27.41
N SER A 26 42.47 -19.79 -28.33
CA SER A 26 41.86 -18.92 -29.30
C SER A 26 40.88 -19.64 -30.25
N THR A 27 39.93 -18.83 -30.77
CA THR A 27 39.34 -18.86 -32.10
C THR A 27 37.84 -19.21 -32.09
N GLN A 28 37.00 -18.39 -32.44
CA GLN A 28 36.40 -18.00 -33.69
C GLN A 28 35.13 -17.20 -33.49
N LYS A 29 35.19 -16.06 -34.11
CA LYS A 29 34.11 -15.12 -34.36
C LYS A 29 33.10 -15.76 -35.28
N THR A 30 31.91 -16.11 -34.80
CA THR A 30 30.76 -16.38 -35.68
C THR A 30 29.72 -15.30 -35.43
N VAL A 31 29.58 -14.46 -36.41
CA VAL A 31 28.53 -13.45 -36.53
C VAL A 31 27.26 -14.18 -36.96
N GLU A 32 26.37 -14.44 -36.03
CA GLU A 32 24.99 -14.74 -36.37
C GLU A 32 24.08 -13.57 -36.05
N ARG A 33 23.65 -12.92 -37.09
CA ARG A 33 22.48 -12.04 -37.12
C ARG A 33 21.28 -12.92 -36.83
N GLY A 34 20.72 -12.79 -35.62
CA GLY A 34 19.53 -13.50 -35.20
C GLY A 34 18.57 -12.57 -34.46
N SER A 35 17.56 -12.12 -35.20
CA SER A 35 16.21 -11.84 -34.75
C SER A 35 16.06 -10.89 -33.56
N GLY A 36 15.69 -9.66 -33.85
CA GLY A 36 15.12 -8.71 -32.90
C GLY A 36 13.91 -9.28 -32.18
N GLY A 37 14.13 -9.89 -31.03
CA GLY A 37 13.09 -10.23 -30.08
C GLY A 37 12.54 -8.92 -29.51
N GLU A 38 11.36 -8.49 -29.97
CA GLU A 38 10.58 -7.46 -29.29
C GLU A 38 10.39 -7.88 -27.83
N HIS A 39 11.17 -7.28 -26.94
CA HIS A 39 10.89 -7.32 -25.51
C HIS A 39 9.53 -6.64 -25.26
N LYS A 40 8.45 -7.41 -25.37
CA LYS A 40 7.13 -7.02 -24.88
C LYS A 40 7.31 -6.55 -23.45
N LYS A 41 7.32 -5.21 -23.23
CA LYS A 41 7.31 -4.61 -21.91
C LYS A 41 6.17 -5.26 -21.11
N ARG A 42 6.51 -6.09 -20.15
CA ARG A 42 5.55 -6.71 -19.22
C ARG A 42 4.73 -5.59 -18.62
N ARG A 43 3.46 -5.48 -18.97
CA ARG A 43 2.53 -4.53 -18.39
C ARG A 43 2.53 -4.77 -16.88
N LYS A 44 3.10 -3.83 -16.11
CA LYS A 44 3.01 -3.84 -14.66
C LYS A 44 1.53 -3.80 -14.31
N THR A 45 1.03 -4.85 -13.67
CA THR A 45 -0.32 -4.87 -13.10
C THR A 45 -0.47 -3.63 -12.21
N ARG A 46 -1.47 -2.79 -12.49
CA ARG A 46 -1.76 -1.60 -11.70
C ARG A 46 -2.13 -2.06 -10.29
N LYS A 47 -1.27 -1.78 -9.33
CA LYS A 47 -1.57 -1.98 -7.91
C LYS A 47 -2.34 -0.77 -7.43
N GLU A 48 -3.57 -0.96 -7.01
CA GLU A 48 -4.34 0.11 -6.37
C GLU A 48 -3.75 0.39 -4.99
N THR A 49 -3.26 1.61 -4.79
CA THR A 49 -2.65 2.02 -3.53
C THR A 49 -3.15 3.41 -3.15
N PHE A 50 -3.29 3.65 -1.85
CA PHE A 50 -3.65 4.96 -1.30
C PHE A 50 -2.41 5.84 -1.02
N SER A 51 -1.22 5.38 -1.39
CA SER A 51 0.06 6.02 -1.05
C SER A 51 0.14 7.49 -1.45
N SER A 52 -0.34 7.85 -2.64
CA SER A 52 -0.35 9.24 -3.10
C SER A 52 -1.27 10.14 -2.29
N TYR A 53 -2.42 9.61 -1.83
CA TYR A 53 -3.37 10.35 -1.00
C TYR A 53 -2.85 10.48 0.43
N ILE A 54 -2.29 9.43 1.00
CA ILE A 54 -1.64 9.44 2.32
C ILE A 54 -0.52 10.50 2.33
N TYR A 55 0.33 10.51 1.29
CA TYR A 55 1.39 11.48 1.17
C TYR A 55 0.86 12.92 1.06
N LYS A 56 -0.19 13.15 0.28
CA LYS A 56 -0.82 14.48 0.17
C LYS A 56 -1.34 14.98 1.51
N VAL A 57 -2.02 14.12 2.27
CA VAL A 57 -2.51 14.47 3.62
C VAL A 57 -1.36 14.77 4.56
N LEU A 58 -0.30 13.93 4.57
CA LEU A 58 0.87 14.16 5.38
C LEU A 58 1.51 15.53 5.08
N ARG A 59 1.70 15.86 3.81
CA ARG A 59 2.28 17.15 3.40
C ARG A 59 1.40 18.34 3.74
N LEU A 60 0.09 18.16 3.75
CA LEU A 60 -0.86 19.22 4.14
C LEU A 60 -0.78 19.52 5.64
N LEU A 61 -0.68 18.48 6.48
CA LEU A 61 -0.65 18.61 7.94
C LEU A 61 0.76 18.91 8.47
N HIS A 62 1.78 18.32 7.85
CA HIS A 62 3.17 18.39 8.27
C HIS A 62 4.10 18.58 7.06
N PRO A 63 4.20 19.80 6.52
CA PRO A 63 4.90 20.06 5.25
C PRO A 63 6.41 19.73 5.29
N GLY A 64 7.02 19.69 6.48
CA GLY A 64 8.43 19.37 6.68
C GLY A 64 8.76 17.88 6.83
N LEU A 65 7.75 17.01 6.98
CA LEU A 65 7.98 15.60 7.25
C LEU A 65 7.93 14.75 5.98
N GLY A 66 8.90 13.82 5.89
CA GLY A 66 8.87 12.71 4.93
C GLY A 66 8.28 11.44 5.54
N ILE A 67 8.07 10.43 4.71
CA ILE A 67 7.61 9.12 5.15
C ILE A 67 8.45 8.03 4.46
N SER A 68 8.87 7.03 5.22
CA SER A 68 9.60 5.89 4.66
C SER A 68 8.68 4.96 3.87
N ASN A 69 9.25 4.21 2.92
CA ASN A 69 8.48 3.22 2.16
C ASN A 69 7.83 2.15 3.04
N LYS A 70 8.52 1.73 4.11
CA LYS A 70 7.98 0.76 5.06
C LYS A 70 6.77 1.33 5.81
N ALA A 71 6.86 2.57 6.31
CA ALA A 71 5.75 3.25 6.97
C ALA A 71 4.57 3.46 6.01
N MET A 72 4.84 3.80 4.75
CA MET A 72 3.80 3.94 3.72
C MET A 72 3.07 2.60 3.47
N LEU A 73 3.78 1.48 3.43
CA LEU A 73 3.15 0.16 3.29
C LEU A 73 2.23 -0.16 4.47
N VAL A 74 2.66 0.14 5.71
CA VAL A 74 1.84 -0.07 6.91
C VAL A 74 0.57 0.78 6.84
N LEU A 75 0.68 2.07 6.52
CA LEU A 75 -0.48 2.95 6.39
C LEU A 75 -1.43 2.52 5.27
N ASN A 76 -0.89 2.07 4.14
CA ASN A 76 -1.72 1.57 3.05
C ASN A 76 -2.49 0.29 3.45
N SER A 77 -1.84 -0.64 4.16
CA SER A 77 -2.51 -1.83 4.71
C SER A 77 -3.58 -1.45 5.73
N PHE A 78 -3.29 -0.48 6.61
CA PHE A 78 -4.26 0.04 7.57
C PHE A 78 -5.51 0.61 6.90
N VAL A 79 -5.34 1.44 5.86
CA VAL A 79 -6.48 2.01 5.12
C VAL A 79 -7.33 0.91 4.48
N ASN A 80 -6.69 -0.11 3.88
CA ASN A 80 -7.42 -1.24 3.30
C ASN A 80 -8.20 -2.05 4.35
N ASP A 81 -7.59 -2.34 5.50
CA ASP A 81 -8.24 -3.08 6.59
C ASP A 81 -9.47 -2.33 7.13
N ILE A 82 -9.33 -1.03 7.39
CA ILE A 82 -10.45 -0.20 7.84
C ILE A 82 -11.57 -0.14 6.80
N PHE A 83 -11.22 0.01 5.51
CA PHE A 83 -12.20 0.00 4.45
C PHE A 83 -12.98 -1.31 4.40
N GLU A 84 -12.29 -2.45 4.49
CA GLU A 84 -12.91 -3.78 4.48
C GLU A 84 -13.87 -3.95 5.65
N ARG A 85 -13.47 -3.55 6.86
CA ARG A 85 -14.32 -3.60 8.05
C ARG A 85 -15.56 -2.74 7.90
N VAL A 86 -15.40 -1.49 7.46
CA VAL A 86 -16.54 -0.58 7.25
C VAL A 86 -17.48 -1.11 6.18
N ALA A 87 -16.96 -1.59 5.04
CA ALA A 87 -17.76 -2.15 3.96
C ALA A 87 -18.53 -3.39 4.40
N THR A 88 -17.91 -4.26 5.18
CA THR A 88 -18.54 -5.47 5.73
C THR A 88 -19.71 -5.11 6.64
N GLU A 89 -19.53 -4.22 7.60
CA GLU A 89 -20.61 -3.79 8.49
C GLU A 89 -21.72 -3.05 7.74
N ALA A 90 -21.37 -2.16 6.82
CA ALA A 90 -22.35 -1.46 6.00
C ALA A 90 -23.17 -2.43 5.13
N SER A 91 -22.54 -3.48 4.60
CA SER A 91 -23.24 -4.52 3.83
C SER A 91 -24.25 -5.31 4.67
N LYS A 92 -23.89 -5.64 5.92
CA LYS A 92 -24.81 -6.28 6.87
C LYS A 92 -26.01 -5.40 7.15
N LEU A 93 -25.80 -4.10 7.40
CA LEU A 93 -26.87 -3.13 7.63
C LEU A 93 -27.78 -2.97 6.42
N ALA A 94 -27.23 -2.90 5.22
CA ALA A 94 -28.02 -2.84 3.99
C ALA A 94 -28.91 -4.08 3.82
N ARG A 95 -28.36 -5.26 4.04
CA ARG A 95 -29.12 -6.53 3.99
C ARG A 95 -30.24 -6.57 5.05
N TYR A 96 -29.95 -6.16 6.27
CA TYR A 96 -30.93 -6.08 7.34
C TYR A 96 -32.10 -5.16 6.97
N ASN A 97 -31.79 -4.03 6.35
CA ASN A 97 -32.76 -3.06 5.87
C ASN A 97 -33.39 -3.44 4.50
N LYS A 98 -33.12 -4.64 3.98
CA LYS A 98 -33.61 -5.14 2.68
C LYS A 98 -33.27 -4.21 1.50
N LYS A 99 -32.13 -3.55 1.58
CA LYS A 99 -31.62 -2.66 0.52
C LYS A 99 -30.60 -3.39 -0.35
N ALA A 100 -30.67 -3.18 -1.66
CA ALA A 100 -29.71 -3.70 -2.62
C ALA A 100 -28.44 -2.83 -2.74
N THR A 101 -28.47 -1.61 -2.22
CA THR A 101 -27.39 -0.63 -2.36
C THR A 101 -26.99 -0.09 -0.99
N ILE A 102 -25.69 0.00 -0.76
CA ILE A 102 -25.14 0.66 0.42
C ILE A 102 -25.16 2.17 0.19
N SER A 103 -25.85 2.91 1.05
CA SER A 103 -25.89 4.37 1.02
C SER A 103 -24.95 4.98 2.07
N SER A 104 -24.83 6.31 2.05
CA SER A 104 -24.01 7.03 3.04
C SER A 104 -24.49 6.77 4.48
N ARG A 105 -25.77 6.48 4.68
CA ARG A 105 -26.36 6.19 5.99
C ARG A 105 -25.80 4.89 6.57
N GLU A 106 -25.73 3.81 5.77
CA GLU A 106 -25.17 2.53 6.19
C GLU A 106 -23.67 2.69 6.52
N ILE A 107 -22.93 3.46 5.72
CA ILE A 107 -21.52 3.76 5.98
C ILE A 107 -21.33 4.54 7.29
N GLN A 108 -22.12 5.59 7.52
CA GLN A 108 -22.05 6.38 8.76
C GLN A 108 -22.33 5.53 10.00
N THR A 109 -23.32 4.65 9.91
CA THR A 109 -23.66 3.74 11.00
C THR A 109 -22.53 2.73 11.24
N ALA A 110 -22.00 2.13 10.19
CA ALA A 110 -20.86 1.20 10.28
C ALA A 110 -19.63 1.85 10.91
N VAL A 111 -19.32 3.10 10.53
CA VAL A 111 -18.21 3.88 11.11
C VAL A 111 -18.41 4.07 12.61
N ARG A 112 -19.64 4.36 13.08
CA ARG A 112 -19.94 4.52 14.51
C ARG A 112 -19.79 3.21 15.29
N PHE A 113 -19.99 2.05 14.66
CA PHE A 113 -19.78 0.75 15.31
C PHE A 113 -18.30 0.38 15.41
N ILE A 114 -17.51 0.76 14.41
CA ILE A 114 -16.11 0.34 14.31
C ILE A 114 -15.19 1.26 15.11
N PHE A 115 -15.44 2.56 15.07
CA PHE A 115 -14.58 3.54 15.73
C PHE A 115 -15.14 3.96 17.09
N PRO A 116 -14.25 4.18 18.09
CA PRO A 116 -14.68 4.69 19.40
C PRO A 116 -15.15 6.14 19.32
N GLY A 117 -16.19 6.47 20.06
CA GLY A 117 -16.81 7.74 20.33
C GLY A 117 -16.42 8.97 19.48
N GLU A 118 -15.43 9.72 19.92
CA GLU A 118 -15.00 10.95 19.24
C GLU A 118 -14.45 10.71 17.84
N LEU A 119 -13.65 9.64 17.65
CA LEU A 119 -13.08 9.32 16.35
C LEU A 119 -14.18 9.03 15.32
N ALA A 120 -15.25 8.36 15.74
CA ALA A 120 -16.41 8.12 14.88
C ALA A 120 -17.08 9.43 14.47
N THR A 121 -17.26 10.37 15.40
CA THR A 121 -17.85 11.68 15.12
C THR A 121 -17.02 12.47 14.12
N HIS A 122 -15.70 12.52 14.30
CA HIS A 122 -14.79 13.16 13.35
C HIS A 122 -14.81 12.49 11.98
N ALA A 123 -14.74 11.15 11.93
CA ALA A 123 -14.77 10.41 10.67
C ALA A 123 -16.07 10.65 9.87
N VAL A 124 -17.22 10.63 10.54
CA VAL A 124 -18.53 10.92 9.91
C VAL A 124 -18.60 12.37 9.43
N SER A 125 -18.11 13.32 10.20
CA SER A 125 -18.08 14.73 9.83
C SER A 125 -17.24 14.96 8.57
N GLU A 126 -16.02 14.43 8.54
CA GLU A 126 -15.13 14.57 7.36
C GLU A 126 -15.68 13.82 6.14
N GLY A 127 -16.26 12.65 6.32
CA GLY A 127 -16.93 11.92 5.25
C GLY A 127 -18.10 12.69 4.66
N THR A 128 -18.93 13.31 5.49
CA THR A 128 -20.05 14.15 5.05
C THR A 128 -19.56 15.38 4.26
N ARG A 129 -18.52 16.05 4.74
CA ARG A 129 -17.89 17.16 4.02
C ARG A 129 -17.34 16.73 2.66
N ALA A 130 -16.70 15.54 2.58
CA ALA A 130 -16.20 15.02 1.33
C ALA A 130 -17.31 14.77 0.31
N VAL A 131 -18.43 14.15 0.72
CA VAL A 131 -19.61 13.94 -0.13
C VAL A 131 -20.17 15.25 -0.63
N MET A 132 -20.33 16.27 0.23
CA MET A 132 -20.81 17.59 -0.16
C MET A 132 -19.91 18.27 -1.20
N ARG A 133 -18.58 18.14 -1.08
CA ARG A 133 -17.63 18.69 -2.06
C ARG A 133 -17.80 18.06 -3.44
N VAL A 134 -18.02 16.74 -3.49
CA VAL A 134 -18.23 16.01 -4.76
C VAL A 134 -19.56 16.40 -5.37
N SER A 135 -20.64 16.46 -4.58
CA SER A 135 -21.97 16.84 -5.05
C SER A 135 -22.00 18.25 -5.63
N ARG A 136 -21.34 19.23 -4.99
CA ARG A 136 -21.23 20.60 -5.52
C ARG A 136 -20.51 20.66 -6.86
N ARG A 137 -19.44 19.85 -7.05
CA ARG A 137 -18.72 19.77 -8.32
C ARG A 137 -19.60 19.21 -9.44
N SER A 138 -20.37 18.15 -9.15
CA SER A 138 -21.32 17.58 -10.11
C SER A 138 -22.39 18.60 -10.54
N SER A 139 -22.96 19.35 -9.60
CA SER A 139 -23.99 20.36 -9.91
C SER A 139 -23.43 21.54 -10.73
N GLY A 140 -22.18 21.97 -10.45
CA GLY A 140 -21.55 23.05 -11.23
C GLY A 140 -21.19 22.65 -12.66
N MET A 141 -20.99 21.37 -12.94
CA MET A 141 -20.67 20.88 -14.28
C MET A 141 -21.89 20.85 -15.21
N PHE A 142 -23.09 20.74 -14.65
CA PHE A 142 -24.34 20.79 -15.42
C PHE A 142 -24.72 22.22 -15.88
N PHE A 143 -24.29 23.25 -15.16
CA PHE A 143 -24.62 24.66 -15.52
C PHE A 143 -23.72 25.23 -16.63
N LEU A 144 -22.57 24.66 -16.89
CA LEU A 144 -21.64 25.14 -17.93
C LEU A 144 -21.92 24.58 -19.34
N HIS A 145 -22.92 23.72 -19.51
CA HIS A 145 -23.25 23.10 -20.81
C HIS A 145 -24.58 23.60 -21.40
N LEU A 146 -25.21 24.61 -20.79
CA LEU A 146 -26.46 25.22 -21.22
C LEU A 146 -26.35 26.76 -21.48
N GLY A 147 -25.14 27.22 -21.77
CA GLY A 147 -24.88 28.62 -22.16
C GLY A 147 -24.25 28.70 -23.55
#